data_8ca294c02e38af19d292c0a4b094287d
#
_entry.id   8ca294c02e38af19d292c0a4b094287d
#
_cell.length_a   1.000
_cell.length_b   1.000
_cell.length_c   1.000
_cell.angle_alpha   90.00
_cell.angle_beta   90.00
_cell.angle_gamma   90.00
#
_symmetry.space_group_name_H-M   'P 1'
#
loop_
_entity.id
_entity.type
_entity.pdbx_description
1 polymer ?
#
loop_
_entity_poly.entity_id
_entity_poly.type
_entity_poly.pdbx_seq_one_letter_code
_entity_poly.pdbx_strand_id
1 'polypeptide(L)'
;MINNFIYLFLILTIMESSQISALKEDKQRTIFIIGDSTAANKDTSGGKVERGWGMMFQNCFDEKYIKIDNHALNGRSSLSFINEGHWSKVLELIKPGDFVIIQFGHNDEKDDITRHTDPGTTFDGNLTRYCNETRALGGIPVLMNAVVRRNFAKAEIKVEDDEALRNTTYADGAKVEETDILVDTHFDYRIAPKNVAQKLNVHYVDANKITHELEQGLGVEGSKKLHMWFLPGQEPSEPKGKQDNTHYNIYGAQIVANLLADGLCEEIPELKKFRKSEK
;
A
#
# COMPACT_ATOMS: atom_id res chain seq x y z
N MET A 1 31.50 56.44 -9.48
CA MET A 1 31.14 56.05 -8.10
C MET A 1 29.71 55.45 -7.98
N ILE A 2 28.78 55.74 -8.84
CA ILE A 2 27.37 55.22 -8.76
C ILE A 2 27.23 53.74 -9.15
N ASN A 3 28.08 53.25 -10.06
CA ASN A 3 27.95 51.82 -10.53
C ASN A 3 28.37 50.79 -9.47
N ASN A 4 29.25 51.08 -8.53
CA ASN A 4 29.69 50.14 -7.51
C ASN A 4 28.66 49.93 -6.38
N PHE A 5 27.77 50.89 -6.15
CA PHE A 5 26.71 50.77 -5.14
C PHE A 5 25.57 49.91 -5.63
N ILE A 6 25.26 49.96 -6.92
CA ILE A 6 24.19 49.12 -7.52
C ILE A 6 24.59 47.63 -7.56
N TYR A 7 25.85 47.32 -7.85
CA TYR A 7 26.37 45.96 -7.81
C TYR A 7 26.40 45.39 -6.38
N LEU A 8 26.72 46.16 -5.38
CA LEU A 8 26.74 45.73 -3.99
C LEU A 8 25.32 45.42 -3.47
N PHE A 9 24.32 46.23 -3.88
CA PHE A 9 22.92 46.02 -3.51
C PHE A 9 22.31 44.76 -4.20
N LEU A 10 22.68 44.51 -5.47
CA LEU A 10 22.24 43.30 -6.20
C LEU A 10 22.86 42.03 -5.60
N ILE A 11 24.11 42.05 -5.18
CA ILE A 11 24.78 40.91 -4.56
C ILE A 11 24.18 40.62 -3.18
N LEU A 12 23.88 41.66 -2.37
CA LEU A 12 23.21 41.45 -1.08
C LEU A 12 21.80 40.84 -1.22
N THR A 13 21.01 41.33 -2.16
CA THR A 13 19.66 40.79 -2.40
C THR A 13 19.67 39.35 -2.94
N ILE A 14 20.68 38.97 -3.74
CA ILE A 14 20.84 37.58 -4.23
C ILE A 14 21.32 36.67 -3.10
N MET A 15 22.21 37.15 -2.21
CA MET A 15 22.65 36.37 -1.04
C MET A 15 21.54 36.19 -0.01
N GLU A 16 20.70 37.19 0.25
CA GLU A 16 19.54 37.04 1.14
C GLU A 16 18.48 36.10 0.55
N SER A 17 18.21 36.16 -0.75
CA SER A 17 17.26 35.21 -1.40
C SER A 17 17.79 33.79 -1.40
N SER A 18 19.09 33.55 -1.53
CA SER A 18 19.70 32.21 -1.47
C SER A 18 19.76 31.68 -0.01
N GLN A 19 19.92 32.52 1.00
CA GLN A 19 19.86 32.09 2.41
C GLN A 19 18.43 31.85 2.90
N ILE A 20 17.44 32.57 2.40
CA ILE A 20 16.03 32.32 2.71
C ILE A 20 15.55 31.00 2.06
N SER A 21 16.09 30.64 0.91
CA SER A 21 15.85 29.32 0.29
C SER A 21 16.49 28.15 1.07
N ALA A 22 17.59 28.39 1.78
CA ALA A 22 18.32 27.35 2.53
C ALA A 22 17.73 27.03 3.92
N LEU A 23 16.76 27.81 4.40
CA LEU A 23 16.16 27.66 5.73
C LEU A 23 14.69 27.25 5.72
N LYS A 24 14.18 26.76 4.60
CA LYS A 24 12.88 26.09 4.63
C LYS A 24 13.11 24.70 5.24
N GLU A 25 13.07 24.64 6.57
CA GLU A 25 13.03 23.38 7.29
C GLU A 25 11.92 22.54 6.67
N ASP A 26 12.25 21.34 6.17
CA ASP A 26 11.25 20.44 5.57
C ASP A 26 10.20 20.14 6.63
N LYS A 27 9.03 20.75 6.48
CA LYS A 27 7.90 20.54 7.39
C LYS A 27 7.50 19.06 7.30
N GLN A 28 7.29 18.42 8.46
CA GLN A 28 6.76 17.07 8.51
C GLN A 28 5.45 16.99 7.70
N ARG A 29 5.36 16.01 6.80
CA ARG A 29 4.17 15.67 6.03
C ARG A 29 3.66 14.29 6.46
N THR A 30 2.39 14.07 6.29
CA THR A 30 1.78 12.77 6.58
C THR A 30 1.55 12.01 5.28
N ILE A 31 1.83 10.72 5.29
CA ILE A 31 1.35 9.76 4.30
C ILE A 31 0.22 8.98 4.97
N PHE A 32 -1.01 9.28 4.59
CA PHE A 32 -2.18 8.47 4.93
C PHE A 32 -2.21 7.23 4.05
N ILE A 33 -2.54 6.08 4.64
CA ILE A 33 -2.75 4.84 3.90
C ILE A 33 -4.20 4.41 4.11
N ILE A 34 -4.98 4.33 3.04
CA ILE A 34 -6.30 3.71 3.04
C ILE A 34 -6.29 2.46 2.19
N GLY A 35 -7.00 1.42 2.65
CA GLY A 35 -6.97 0.13 1.99
C GLY A 35 -7.62 -0.97 2.81
N ASP A 36 -7.30 -2.19 2.45
CA ASP A 36 -7.85 -3.42 3.01
C ASP A 36 -6.91 -4.10 4.04
N SER A 37 -7.16 -5.40 4.27
CA SER A 37 -6.43 -6.21 5.25
C SER A 37 -4.95 -6.39 4.95
N THR A 38 -4.54 -6.28 3.70
CA THR A 38 -3.13 -6.45 3.30
C THR A 38 -2.25 -5.28 3.75
N ALA A 39 -2.85 -4.10 3.91
CA ALA A 39 -2.18 -2.90 4.43
C ALA A 39 -2.49 -2.61 5.91
N ALA A 40 -3.57 -3.16 6.48
CA ALA A 40 -4.11 -2.80 7.78
C ALA A 40 -3.17 -3.02 8.96
N ASN A 41 -3.34 -2.22 10.00
CA ASN A 41 -2.78 -2.50 11.32
C ASN A 41 -3.43 -3.76 11.90
N LYS A 42 -2.62 -4.64 12.48
CA LYS A 42 -3.05 -5.92 13.04
C LYS A 42 -2.94 -5.94 14.56
N ASP A 43 -3.77 -6.76 15.18
CA ASP A 43 -3.63 -7.08 16.60
C ASP A 43 -2.33 -7.86 16.84
N THR A 44 -1.49 -7.37 17.73
CA THR A 44 -0.20 -7.98 18.08
C THR A 44 -0.23 -8.68 19.44
N SER A 45 -1.38 -8.66 20.12
CA SER A 45 -1.55 -9.30 21.43
C SER A 45 -1.31 -10.81 21.34
N GLY A 46 -0.79 -11.39 22.41
CA GLY A 46 -0.52 -12.83 22.47
C GLY A 46 0.56 -13.32 21.50
N GLY A 47 1.42 -12.42 20.99
CA GLY A 47 2.50 -12.76 20.08
C GLY A 47 2.08 -13.01 18.63
N LYS A 48 0.87 -12.58 18.22
CA LYS A 48 0.39 -12.70 16.84
C LYS A 48 1.36 -12.06 15.85
N VAL A 49 1.66 -12.77 14.78
CA VAL A 49 2.70 -12.40 13.80
C VAL A 49 2.15 -11.83 12.49
N GLU A 50 0.83 -11.82 12.28
CA GLU A 50 0.22 -11.18 11.10
C GLU A 50 0.46 -9.67 11.10
N ARG A 51 0.86 -9.13 9.95
CA ARG A 51 1.06 -7.68 9.74
C ARG A 51 0.55 -7.28 8.36
N GLY A 52 -0.03 -6.08 8.26
CA GLY A 52 -0.20 -5.43 6.96
C GLY A 52 1.06 -4.66 6.58
N TRP A 53 1.32 -4.53 5.27
CA TRP A 53 2.49 -3.77 4.80
C TRP A 53 2.44 -2.30 5.26
N GLY A 54 1.24 -1.70 5.33
CA GLY A 54 1.04 -0.34 5.82
C GLY A 54 1.41 -0.16 7.30
N MET A 55 1.25 -1.20 8.12
CA MET A 55 1.68 -1.21 9.52
C MET A 55 3.21 -1.11 9.65
N MET A 56 3.96 -1.62 8.67
CA MET A 56 5.43 -1.61 8.65
C MET A 56 6.00 -0.38 7.93
N PHE A 57 5.17 0.42 7.28
CA PHE A 57 5.61 1.48 6.36
C PHE A 57 6.38 2.62 7.04
N GLN A 58 6.12 2.90 8.33
CA GLN A 58 6.88 3.89 9.09
C GLN A 58 8.37 3.52 9.24
N ASN A 59 8.69 2.22 9.20
CA ASN A 59 10.07 1.77 9.24
C ASN A 59 10.86 2.22 8.01
N CYS A 60 10.17 2.51 6.91
CA CYS A 60 10.76 2.89 5.64
C CYS A 60 11.16 4.37 5.55
N PHE A 61 10.61 5.23 6.40
CA PHE A 61 10.81 6.68 6.33
C PHE A 61 11.26 7.28 7.67
N ASP A 62 12.03 8.37 7.60
CA ASP A 62 12.39 9.16 8.78
C ASP A 62 11.14 9.91 9.28
N GLU A 63 10.69 9.52 10.47
CA GLU A 63 9.48 10.07 11.11
C GLU A 63 9.57 11.58 11.36
N LYS A 64 10.77 12.12 11.48
CA LYS A 64 10.97 13.58 11.60
C LYS A 64 10.33 14.33 10.43
N TYR A 65 10.34 13.74 9.22
CA TYR A 65 9.89 14.39 7.99
C TYR A 65 8.63 13.76 7.39
N ILE A 66 8.47 12.45 7.53
CA ILE A 66 7.33 11.69 6.99
C ILE A 66 6.71 10.85 8.10
N LYS A 67 5.53 11.26 8.55
CA LYS A 67 4.68 10.47 9.44
C LYS A 67 3.81 9.54 8.60
N ILE A 68 3.68 8.27 9.00
CA ILE A 68 2.72 7.34 8.41
C ILE A 68 1.48 7.27 9.31
N ASP A 69 0.31 7.48 8.71
CA ASP A 69 -0.98 7.35 9.38
C ASP A 69 -1.84 6.32 8.65
N ASN A 70 -1.81 5.09 9.15
CA ASN A 70 -2.42 3.95 8.47
C ASN A 70 -3.86 3.74 8.93
N HIS A 71 -4.81 4.01 8.05
CA HIS A 71 -6.25 3.85 8.21
C HIS A 71 -6.82 2.64 7.47
N ALA A 72 -5.99 1.81 6.84
CA ALA A 72 -6.43 0.60 6.18
C ALA A 72 -7.10 -0.36 7.18
N LEU A 73 -8.17 -1.04 6.75
CA LEU A 73 -9.01 -1.88 7.61
C LEU A 73 -9.29 -3.25 7.00
N ASN A 74 -9.25 -4.28 7.86
CA ASN A 74 -9.55 -5.64 7.46
C ASN A 74 -10.94 -5.75 6.81
N GLY A 75 -11.01 -6.43 5.66
CA GLY A 75 -12.26 -6.77 4.98
C GLY A 75 -12.95 -5.60 4.25
N ARG A 76 -12.33 -4.42 4.17
CA ARG A 76 -12.93 -3.26 3.50
C ARG A 76 -12.56 -3.23 2.02
N SER A 77 -13.58 -2.97 1.21
CA SER A 77 -13.47 -2.61 -0.19
C SER A 77 -13.46 -1.08 -0.35
N SER A 78 -13.21 -0.59 -1.55
CA SER A 78 -13.35 0.83 -1.86
C SER A 78 -14.75 1.36 -1.55
N LEU A 79 -15.79 0.55 -1.72
CA LEU A 79 -17.18 0.90 -1.43
C LEU A 79 -17.46 0.92 0.08
N SER A 80 -17.16 -0.18 0.77
CA SER A 80 -17.49 -0.30 2.21
C SER A 80 -16.70 0.70 3.06
N PHE A 81 -15.45 1.02 2.70
CA PHE A 81 -14.66 2.04 3.40
C PHE A 81 -15.32 3.43 3.32
N ILE A 82 -15.99 3.77 2.22
CA ILE A 82 -16.80 4.99 2.08
C ILE A 82 -18.08 4.88 2.91
N ASN A 83 -18.87 3.82 2.71
CA ASN A 83 -20.20 3.70 3.24
C ASN A 83 -20.24 3.57 4.77
N GLU A 84 -19.19 3.01 5.37
CA GLU A 84 -19.03 2.89 6.82
C GLU A 84 -18.44 4.16 7.47
N GLY A 85 -18.20 5.21 6.69
CA GLY A 85 -17.72 6.51 7.19
C GLY A 85 -16.23 6.53 7.57
N HIS A 86 -15.44 5.52 7.15
CA HIS A 86 -13.99 5.51 7.41
C HIS A 86 -13.28 6.59 6.61
N TRP A 87 -13.69 6.79 5.36
CA TRP A 87 -13.13 7.82 4.50
C TRP A 87 -13.36 9.24 5.03
N SER A 88 -14.54 9.54 5.52
CA SER A 88 -14.84 10.88 6.08
C SER A 88 -13.92 11.25 7.25
N LYS A 89 -13.54 10.28 8.08
CA LYS A 89 -12.59 10.49 9.19
C LYS A 89 -11.18 10.82 8.69
N VAL A 90 -10.75 10.24 7.57
CA VAL A 90 -9.45 10.55 6.96
C VAL A 90 -9.44 11.95 6.37
N LEU A 91 -10.55 12.34 5.68
CA LEU A 91 -10.70 13.68 5.12
C LEU A 91 -10.53 14.81 6.16
N GLU A 92 -10.97 14.60 7.39
CA GLU A 92 -10.84 15.57 8.50
C GLU A 92 -9.38 15.80 8.92
N LEU A 93 -8.46 14.88 8.57
CA LEU A 93 -7.05 14.90 9.01
C LEU A 93 -6.10 15.45 7.95
N ILE A 94 -6.47 15.36 6.66
CA ILE A 94 -5.63 15.74 5.52
C ILE A 94 -5.32 17.23 5.56
N LYS A 95 -4.05 17.57 5.36
CA LYS A 95 -3.55 18.94 5.21
C LYS A 95 -2.89 19.12 3.85
N PRO A 96 -2.84 20.37 3.34
CA PRO A 96 -2.14 20.64 2.09
C PRO A 96 -0.70 20.13 2.10
N GLY A 97 -0.34 19.32 1.08
CA GLY A 97 0.96 18.70 0.92
C GLY A 97 1.10 17.31 1.54
N ASP A 98 0.10 16.81 2.27
CA ASP A 98 0.07 15.42 2.73
C ASP A 98 -0.22 14.48 1.55
N PHE A 99 0.20 13.23 1.65
CA PHE A 99 -0.06 12.19 0.66
C PHE A 99 -1.17 11.26 1.14
N VAL A 100 -1.94 10.72 0.20
CA VAL A 100 -2.92 9.65 0.48
C VAL A 100 -2.66 8.50 -0.47
N ILE A 101 -2.15 7.40 0.06
CA ILE A 101 -2.03 6.12 -0.66
C ILE A 101 -3.37 5.42 -0.59
N ILE A 102 -3.89 5.03 -1.75
CA ILE A 102 -5.20 4.40 -1.94
C ILE A 102 -4.99 3.04 -2.58
N GLN A 103 -5.20 1.96 -1.81
CA GLN A 103 -4.99 0.58 -2.27
C GLN A 103 -6.18 -0.30 -1.89
N PHE A 104 -6.98 -0.67 -2.88
CA PHE A 104 -8.13 -1.57 -2.77
C PHE A 104 -8.13 -2.60 -3.91
N GLY A 105 -9.03 -3.59 -3.84
CA GLY A 105 -9.22 -4.64 -4.82
C GLY A 105 -9.64 -5.96 -4.18
N HIS A 106 -8.89 -6.47 -3.19
CA HIS A 106 -9.11 -7.78 -2.55
C HIS A 106 -10.54 -8.05 -2.06
N ASN A 107 -11.28 -7.02 -1.68
CA ASN A 107 -12.65 -7.15 -1.21
C ASN A 107 -13.67 -6.60 -2.21
N ASP A 108 -13.24 -5.78 -3.15
CA ASP A 108 -14.06 -5.23 -4.22
C ASP A 108 -14.51 -6.32 -5.20
N GLU A 109 -13.68 -7.33 -5.41
CA GLU A 109 -13.93 -8.48 -6.30
C GLU A 109 -14.85 -9.55 -5.72
N LYS A 110 -15.25 -9.46 -4.45
CA LYS A 110 -16.13 -10.42 -3.79
C LYS A 110 -17.59 -10.19 -4.15
N ASP A 111 -18.37 -11.27 -4.26
CA ASP A 111 -19.80 -11.22 -4.58
C ASP A 111 -20.71 -10.61 -3.48
N ASP A 112 -20.13 -10.22 -2.35
CA ASP A 112 -20.85 -9.55 -1.26
C ASP A 112 -21.26 -8.12 -1.65
N ILE A 113 -22.55 -7.89 -1.82
CA ILE A 113 -23.13 -6.60 -2.26
C ILE A 113 -22.69 -5.40 -1.42
N THR A 114 -22.31 -5.59 -0.17
CA THR A 114 -21.85 -4.50 0.70
C THR A 114 -20.40 -4.09 0.39
N ARG A 115 -19.68 -4.90 -0.36
CA ARG A 115 -18.27 -4.71 -0.72
C ARG A 115 -18.01 -4.67 -2.22
N HIS A 116 -18.82 -5.39 -2.99
CA HIS A 116 -18.62 -5.57 -4.43
C HIS A 116 -18.65 -4.24 -5.19
N THR A 117 -17.73 -4.11 -6.12
CA THR A 117 -17.66 -3.03 -7.11
C THR A 117 -17.20 -3.59 -8.45
N ASP A 118 -17.49 -2.90 -9.55
CA ASP A 118 -17.14 -3.34 -10.89
C ASP A 118 -16.05 -2.46 -11.49
N PRO A 119 -14.92 -3.02 -11.97
CA PRO A 119 -13.92 -2.29 -12.75
C PRO A 119 -14.54 -1.63 -13.99
N GLY A 120 -14.06 -0.46 -14.33
CA GLY A 120 -14.60 0.36 -15.43
C GLY A 120 -15.83 1.19 -15.04
N THR A 121 -16.47 0.92 -13.89
CA THR A 121 -17.66 1.64 -13.43
C THR A 121 -17.57 2.03 -11.95
N THR A 122 -18.12 1.24 -11.04
CA THR A 122 -18.24 1.59 -9.61
C THR A 122 -16.89 1.59 -8.89
N PHE A 123 -15.99 0.67 -9.21
CA PHE A 123 -14.63 0.67 -8.65
C PHE A 123 -13.86 1.93 -9.07
N ASP A 124 -13.82 2.22 -10.36
CA ASP A 124 -13.18 3.42 -10.91
C ASP A 124 -13.80 4.70 -10.35
N GLY A 125 -15.15 4.70 -10.17
CA GLY A 125 -15.88 5.79 -9.55
C GLY A 125 -15.42 6.08 -8.13
N ASN A 126 -15.25 5.05 -7.29
CA ASN A 126 -14.75 5.18 -5.92
C ASN A 126 -13.30 5.69 -5.90
N LEU A 127 -12.41 5.12 -6.73
CA LEU A 127 -11.03 5.58 -6.84
C LEU A 127 -10.96 7.05 -7.28
N THR A 128 -11.78 7.43 -8.26
CA THR A 128 -11.91 8.82 -8.73
C THR A 128 -12.35 9.75 -7.61
N ARG A 129 -13.33 9.33 -6.81
CA ARG A 129 -13.82 10.07 -5.64
C ARG A 129 -12.71 10.30 -4.62
N TYR A 130 -11.99 9.27 -4.22
CA TYR A 130 -10.86 9.38 -3.29
C TYR A 130 -9.82 10.40 -3.77
N CYS A 131 -9.43 10.32 -5.05
CA CYS A 131 -8.45 11.23 -5.63
C CYS A 131 -8.93 12.68 -5.62
N ASN A 132 -10.17 12.92 -6.05
CA ASN A 132 -10.72 14.27 -6.16
C ASN A 132 -10.94 14.93 -4.80
N GLU A 133 -11.47 14.19 -3.82
CA GLU A 133 -11.69 14.68 -2.46
C GLU A 133 -10.35 14.94 -1.73
N THR A 134 -9.33 14.10 -1.95
CA THR A 134 -7.95 14.35 -1.47
C THR A 134 -7.41 15.67 -2.03
N ARG A 135 -7.50 15.87 -3.35
CA ARG A 135 -7.03 17.10 -4.01
C ARG A 135 -7.77 18.35 -3.56
N ALA A 136 -9.06 18.24 -3.31
CA ALA A 136 -9.88 19.35 -2.83
C ALA A 136 -9.37 19.91 -1.47
N LEU A 137 -8.70 19.09 -0.68
CA LEU A 137 -8.05 19.48 0.59
C LEU A 137 -6.57 19.87 0.42
N GLY A 138 -6.06 19.89 -0.81
CA GLY A 138 -4.64 20.17 -1.10
C GLY A 138 -3.71 18.98 -0.84
N GLY A 139 -4.26 17.79 -0.60
CA GLY A 139 -3.52 16.54 -0.51
C GLY A 139 -3.11 15.99 -1.87
N ILE A 140 -2.16 15.08 -1.88
CA ILE A 140 -1.57 14.44 -3.07
C ILE A 140 -2.00 12.98 -3.09
N PRO A 141 -2.96 12.57 -3.96
CA PRO A 141 -3.38 11.18 -4.06
C PRO A 141 -2.35 10.34 -4.80
N VAL A 142 -2.14 9.11 -4.32
CA VAL A 142 -1.31 8.08 -4.92
C VAL A 142 -2.14 6.80 -5.03
N LEU A 143 -2.47 6.39 -6.25
CA LEU A 143 -3.16 5.12 -6.48
C LEU A 143 -2.17 3.97 -6.49
N MET A 144 -2.54 2.89 -5.83
CA MET A 144 -1.88 1.58 -5.92
C MET A 144 -2.93 0.53 -6.29
N ASN A 145 -2.57 -0.42 -7.15
CA ASN A 145 -3.38 -1.62 -7.32
C ASN A 145 -3.15 -2.60 -6.16
N ALA A 146 -3.99 -3.63 -6.07
CA ALA A 146 -3.89 -4.65 -5.02
C ALA A 146 -2.55 -5.41 -5.14
N VAL A 147 -1.91 -5.66 -4.00
CA VAL A 147 -0.76 -6.58 -3.93
C VAL A 147 -1.19 -7.97 -4.39
N VAL A 148 -0.30 -8.76 -4.98
CA VAL A 148 -0.63 -10.08 -5.49
C VAL A 148 -1.00 -11.04 -4.34
N ARG A 149 -1.86 -12.02 -4.61
CA ARG A 149 -1.97 -13.22 -3.77
C ARG A 149 -0.95 -14.25 -4.19
N ARG A 150 -0.38 -14.97 -3.23
CA ARG A 150 0.46 -16.12 -3.49
C ARG A 150 -0.37 -17.24 -4.12
N ASN A 151 -0.55 -17.21 -5.41
CA ASN A 151 -1.33 -18.19 -6.14
C ASN A 151 -0.50 -18.90 -7.22
N PHE A 152 0.18 -19.97 -6.83
CA PHE A 152 0.90 -20.87 -7.74
C PHE A 152 0.04 -22.05 -8.20
N ALA A 153 -1.26 -21.90 -8.19
CA ALA A 153 -2.18 -22.93 -8.63
C ALA A 153 -2.42 -22.87 -10.14
N LYS A 154 -2.90 -23.99 -10.71
CA LYS A 154 -3.41 -23.97 -12.07
C LYS A 154 -4.50 -22.91 -12.20
N ALA A 155 -4.44 -22.13 -13.30
CA ALA A 155 -5.38 -21.08 -13.62
C ALA A 155 -6.82 -21.55 -13.42
N GLU A 156 -7.57 -20.91 -12.52
CA GLU A 156 -9.03 -21.06 -12.27
C GLU A 156 -9.37 -21.18 -10.76
N ILE A 157 -8.45 -20.84 -9.85
CA ILE A 157 -8.84 -20.72 -8.44
C ILE A 157 -9.69 -19.45 -8.30
N LYS A 158 -10.92 -19.67 -7.84
CA LYS A 158 -11.81 -18.57 -7.47
C LYS A 158 -11.34 -17.92 -6.16
N VAL A 159 -11.69 -16.64 -5.97
CA VAL A 159 -11.37 -15.88 -4.74
C VAL A 159 -11.92 -16.58 -3.49
N GLU A 160 -13.07 -17.25 -3.61
CA GLU A 160 -13.70 -18.01 -2.54
C GLU A 160 -12.84 -19.20 -2.08
N ASP A 161 -12.12 -19.84 -3.00
CA ASP A 161 -11.24 -20.97 -2.68
C ASP A 161 -10.04 -20.52 -1.84
N ASP A 162 -9.48 -19.34 -2.09
CA ASP A 162 -8.41 -18.78 -1.26
C ASP A 162 -8.91 -18.42 0.17
N GLU A 163 -10.13 -17.91 0.30
CA GLU A 163 -10.75 -17.70 1.62
C GLU A 163 -11.03 -19.01 2.36
N ALA A 164 -11.46 -20.05 1.65
CA ALA A 164 -11.66 -21.37 2.22
C ALA A 164 -10.34 -21.94 2.74
N LEU A 165 -9.24 -21.84 1.97
CA LEU A 165 -7.92 -22.27 2.39
C LEU A 165 -7.44 -21.52 3.65
N ARG A 166 -7.65 -20.22 3.72
CA ARG A 166 -7.27 -19.39 4.86
C ARG A 166 -7.97 -19.79 6.16
N ASN A 167 -9.22 -20.22 6.06
CA ASN A 167 -10.06 -20.58 7.20
C ASN A 167 -9.95 -22.06 7.61
N THR A 168 -9.22 -22.87 6.83
CA THR A 168 -8.97 -24.28 7.18
C THR A 168 -7.74 -24.44 8.07
N THR A 169 -7.71 -25.50 8.87
CA THR A 169 -6.49 -25.92 9.52
C THR A 169 -5.52 -26.52 8.49
N TYR A 170 -4.22 -26.51 8.77
CA TYR A 170 -3.22 -27.08 7.84
C TYR A 170 -3.53 -28.54 7.47
N ALA A 171 -4.08 -29.35 8.39
CA ALA A 171 -4.43 -30.74 8.18
C ALA A 171 -5.64 -30.93 7.25
N ASP A 172 -6.56 -29.97 7.22
CA ASP A 172 -7.81 -29.99 6.50
C ASP A 172 -7.75 -29.16 5.21
N GLY A 173 -6.62 -28.51 4.95
CA GLY A 173 -6.41 -27.65 3.78
C GLY A 173 -6.60 -28.40 2.48
N ALA A 174 -7.33 -27.81 1.53
CA ALA A 174 -7.44 -28.35 0.18
C ALA A 174 -6.04 -28.50 -0.42
N LYS A 175 -5.74 -29.67 -0.98
CA LYS A 175 -4.51 -29.86 -1.76
C LYS A 175 -4.71 -29.19 -3.11
N VAL A 176 -4.22 -27.97 -3.24
CA VAL A 176 -4.16 -27.26 -4.51
C VAL A 176 -2.95 -27.79 -5.28
N GLU A 177 -3.14 -28.16 -6.55
CA GLU A 177 -2.03 -28.54 -7.41
C GLU A 177 -1.22 -27.27 -7.74
N GLU A 178 -0.03 -27.15 -7.14
CA GLU A 178 0.86 -25.99 -7.36
C GLU A 178 1.59 -26.12 -8.70
N THR A 179 1.86 -24.97 -9.33
CA THR A 179 2.66 -24.83 -10.55
C THR A 179 3.81 -23.88 -10.25
N ASP A 180 4.82 -23.80 -11.14
CA ASP A 180 5.94 -22.88 -10.99
C ASP A 180 5.60 -21.44 -11.39
N ILE A 181 4.36 -21.19 -11.85
CA ILE A 181 3.92 -19.87 -12.33
C ILE A 181 2.92 -19.27 -11.35
N LEU A 182 3.24 -18.08 -10.89
CA LEU A 182 2.33 -17.28 -10.08
C LEU A 182 1.24 -16.68 -10.98
N VAL A 183 -0.01 -17.00 -10.69
CA VAL A 183 -1.17 -16.52 -11.44
C VAL A 183 -1.84 -15.38 -10.69
N ASP A 184 -1.98 -14.22 -11.33
CA ASP A 184 -2.72 -13.08 -10.77
C ASP A 184 -4.21 -13.40 -10.68
N THR A 185 -4.83 -13.09 -9.55
CA THR A 185 -6.25 -13.35 -9.29
C THR A 185 -7.12 -12.09 -9.26
N HIS A 186 -6.52 -10.91 -9.53
CA HIS A 186 -7.23 -9.62 -9.45
C HIS A 186 -7.84 -9.14 -10.77
N PHE A 187 -7.54 -9.82 -11.88
CA PHE A 187 -8.11 -9.51 -13.20
C PHE A 187 -8.14 -7.99 -13.50
N ASP A 188 -9.30 -7.46 -13.85
CA ASP A 188 -9.48 -6.06 -14.22
C ASP A 188 -9.31 -5.09 -13.03
N TYR A 189 -9.48 -5.53 -11.79
CA TYR A 189 -9.17 -4.73 -10.59
C TYR A 189 -7.68 -4.36 -10.50
N ARG A 190 -6.79 -5.15 -11.10
CA ARG A 190 -5.37 -4.82 -11.22
C ARG A 190 -5.12 -3.66 -12.16
N ILE A 191 -5.93 -3.55 -13.23
CA ILE A 191 -5.73 -2.59 -14.32
C ILE A 191 -6.41 -1.25 -14.02
N ALA A 192 -7.59 -1.28 -13.40
CA ALA A 192 -8.43 -0.11 -13.17
C ALA A 192 -7.71 1.05 -12.42
N PRO A 193 -6.93 0.83 -11.34
CA PRO A 193 -6.24 1.93 -10.65
C PRO A 193 -5.26 2.68 -11.56
N LYS A 194 -4.55 1.99 -12.45
CA LYS A 194 -3.67 2.62 -13.44
C LYS A 194 -4.44 3.49 -14.43
N ASN A 195 -5.56 2.98 -14.95
CA ASN A 195 -6.40 3.71 -15.89
C ASN A 195 -6.96 4.99 -15.25
N VAL A 196 -7.44 4.90 -14.01
CA VAL A 196 -7.93 6.06 -13.24
C VAL A 196 -6.80 7.05 -12.99
N ALA A 197 -5.60 6.57 -12.61
CA ALA A 197 -4.44 7.42 -12.38
C ALA A 197 -4.05 8.22 -13.62
N GLN A 198 -4.01 7.56 -14.78
CA GLN A 198 -3.73 8.22 -16.07
C GLN A 198 -4.80 9.26 -16.43
N LYS A 199 -6.09 8.88 -16.27
CA LYS A 199 -7.21 9.79 -16.59
C LYS A 199 -7.21 11.04 -15.72
N LEU A 200 -6.86 10.91 -14.44
CA LEU A 200 -6.86 12.02 -13.48
C LEU A 200 -5.50 12.73 -13.39
N ASN A 201 -4.47 12.21 -14.04
CA ASN A 201 -3.09 12.66 -13.88
C ASN A 201 -2.69 12.70 -12.39
N VAL A 202 -2.80 11.56 -11.70
CA VAL A 202 -2.35 11.32 -10.34
C VAL A 202 -1.21 10.31 -10.32
N HIS A 203 -0.45 10.31 -9.23
CA HIS A 203 0.62 9.33 -9.01
C HIS A 203 0.10 7.90 -8.97
N TYR A 204 0.89 6.97 -9.51
CA TYR A 204 0.57 5.55 -9.53
C TYR A 204 1.78 4.69 -9.24
N VAL A 205 1.62 3.74 -8.31
CA VAL A 205 2.61 2.70 -8.02
C VAL A 205 1.99 1.34 -8.33
N ASP A 206 2.65 0.54 -9.16
CA ASP A 206 2.20 -0.80 -9.54
C ASP A 206 2.56 -1.82 -8.45
N ALA A 207 1.80 -1.78 -7.34
CA ALA A 207 2.03 -2.66 -6.19
C ALA A 207 1.85 -4.14 -6.55
N ASN A 208 0.91 -4.45 -7.46
CA ASN A 208 0.72 -5.81 -7.96
C ASN A 208 1.96 -6.33 -8.68
N LYS A 209 2.48 -5.57 -9.64
CA LYS A 209 3.70 -5.96 -10.37
C LYS A 209 4.89 -6.14 -9.43
N ILE A 210 5.11 -5.21 -8.50
CA ILE A 210 6.22 -5.26 -7.54
C ILE A 210 6.15 -6.54 -6.70
N THR A 211 4.97 -6.86 -6.15
CA THR A 211 4.79 -8.05 -5.31
C THR A 211 4.74 -9.33 -6.12
N HIS A 212 4.22 -9.29 -7.35
CA HIS A 212 4.28 -10.44 -8.28
C HIS A 212 5.72 -10.81 -8.63
N GLU A 213 6.57 -9.85 -8.96
CA GLU A 213 7.99 -10.08 -9.25
C GLU A 213 8.74 -10.66 -8.05
N LEU A 214 8.44 -10.17 -6.84
CA LEU A 214 8.99 -10.71 -5.60
C LEU A 214 8.59 -12.17 -5.40
N GLU A 215 7.30 -12.47 -5.45
CA GLU A 215 6.79 -13.82 -5.15
C GLU A 215 7.14 -14.83 -6.24
N GLN A 216 7.05 -14.45 -7.50
CA GLN A 216 7.49 -15.29 -8.62
C GLN A 216 8.99 -15.59 -8.53
N GLY A 217 9.81 -14.61 -8.15
CA GLY A 217 11.24 -14.79 -7.99
C GLY A 217 11.62 -15.72 -6.83
N LEU A 218 10.81 -15.73 -5.77
CA LEU A 218 10.98 -16.65 -4.63
C LEU A 218 10.45 -18.06 -4.93
N GLY A 219 9.54 -18.20 -5.88
CA GLY A 219 8.89 -19.46 -6.24
C GLY A 219 7.96 -20.00 -5.16
N VAL A 220 7.42 -21.19 -5.43
CA VAL A 220 6.37 -21.84 -4.61
C VAL A 220 6.75 -21.93 -3.13
N GLU A 221 7.94 -22.46 -2.82
CA GLU A 221 8.34 -22.67 -1.42
C GLU A 221 8.91 -21.40 -0.77
N GLY A 222 9.63 -20.58 -1.52
CA GLY A 222 10.25 -19.38 -1.00
C GLY A 222 9.24 -18.30 -0.61
N SER A 223 8.16 -18.16 -1.38
CA SER A 223 7.12 -17.17 -1.14
C SER A 223 6.27 -17.46 0.11
N LYS A 224 6.14 -18.72 0.54
CA LYS A 224 5.48 -19.08 1.80
C LYS A 224 6.06 -18.33 3.00
N LYS A 225 7.35 -17.98 2.97
CA LYS A 225 8.03 -17.24 4.05
C LYS A 225 7.53 -15.82 4.23
N LEU A 226 6.88 -15.24 3.23
CA LEU A 226 6.31 -13.91 3.31
C LEU A 226 4.94 -13.92 3.99
N HIS A 227 4.21 -15.02 3.86
CA HIS A 227 2.80 -15.14 4.22
C HIS A 227 2.58 -15.82 5.59
N MET A 228 1.33 -15.84 6.01
CA MET A 228 0.89 -16.58 7.19
C MET A 228 0.82 -18.09 6.86
N TRP A 229 2.00 -18.65 6.54
CA TRP A 229 2.19 -20.07 6.23
C TRP A 229 3.04 -20.73 7.30
N PHE A 230 2.44 -21.62 8.09
CA PHE A 230 3.09 -22.32 9.20
C PHE A 230 2.66 -23.77 9.26
N LEU A 231 3.61 -24.66 9.52
CA LEU A 231 3.31 -26.03 9.89
C LEU A 231 2.74 -26.08 11.31
N PRO A 232 1.95 -27.12 11.67
CA PRO A 232 1.50 -27.32 13.04
C PRO A 232 2.67 -27.29 14.03
N GLY A 233 2.55 -26.44 15.07
CA GLY A 233 3.57 -26.26 16.10
C GLY A 233 4.76 -25.35 15.72
N GLN A 234 4.82 -24.83 14.50
CA GLN A 234 5.90 -23.96 14.04
C GLN A 234 5.77 -22.53 14.60
N GLU A 235 4.54 -22.02 14.68
CA GLU A 235 4.24 -20.67 15.15
C GLU A 235 3.32 -20.75 16.40
N PRO A 236 3.75 -20.23 17.56
CA PRO A 236 2.97 -20.31 18.79
C PRO A 236 1.58 -19.66 18.70
N SER A 237 1.42 -18.59 17.94
CA SER A 237 0.14 -17.92 17.73
C SER A 237 -0.79 -18.67 16.75
N GLU A 238 -0.25 -19.65 16.00
CA GLU A 238 -0.98 -20.51 15.06
C GLU A 238 -0.63 -21.99 15.30
N PRO A 239 -0.96 -22.55 16.48
CA PRO A 239 -0.47 -23.88 16.89
C PRO A 239 -0.93 -25.03 16.01
N LYS A 240 -2.05 -24.85 15.31
CA LYS A 240 -2.58 -25.82 14.32
C LYS A 240 -1.98 -25.70 12.94
N GLY A 241 -1.07 -24.73 12.74
CA GLY A 241 -0.59 -24.32 11.43
C GLY A 241 -1.60 -23.43 10.71
N LYS A 242 -1.16 -22.83 9.61
CA LYS A 242 -1.98 -21.94 8.77
C LYS A 242 -1.51 -21.99 7.32
N GLN A 243 -2.42 -21.82 6.38
CA GLN A 243 -2.15 -21.71 4.94
C GLN A 243 -2.90 -20.49 4.41
N ASP A 244 -2.26 -19.34 4.45
CA ASP A 244 -2.87 -18.09 4.00
C ASP A 244 -2.03 -17.49 2.86
N ASN A 245 -2.60 -17.41 1.68
CA ASN A 245 -1.96 -16.90 0.47
C ASN A 245 -2.10 -15.38 0.31
N THR A 246 -2.81 -14.71 1.21
CA THR A 246 -3.15 -13.28 1.08
C THR A 246 -2.39 -12.43 2.12
N HIS A 247 -2.37 -12.88 3.39
CA HIS A 247 -1.85 -12.06 4.48
C HIS A 247 -0.39 -12.35 4.77
N TYR A 248 0.35 -11.28 5.07
CA TYR A 248 1.77 -11.35 5.38
C TYR A 248 2.01 -11.58 6.88
N ASN A 249 3.10 -12.26 7.18
CA ASN A 249 3.70 -12.25 8.52
C ASN A 249 4.61 -11.00 8.69
N ILE A 250 5.26 -10.86 9.86
CA ILE A 250 6.15 -9.73 10.17
C ILE A 250 7.22 -9.54 9.09
N TYR A 251 7.87 -10.62 8.68
CA TYR A 251 8.95 -10.59 7.69
C TYR A 251 8.43 -10.16 6.30
N GLY A 252 7.37 -10.80 5.82
CA GLY A 252 6.79 -10.48 4.52
C GLY A 252 6.25 -9.06 4.43
N ALA A 253 5.52 -8.61 5.46
CA ALA A 253 5.00 -7.25 5.52
C ALA A 253 6.11 -6.19 5.47
N GLN A 254 7.27 -6.43 6.13
CA GLN A 254 8.39 -5.50 6.08
C GLN A 254 9.06 -5.48 4.70
N ILE A 255 9.25 -6.64 4.07
CA ILE A 255 9.81 -6.72 2.70
C ILE A 255 8.91 -5.99 1.71
N VAL A 256 7.60 -6.26 1.75
CA VAL A 256 6.63 -5.59 0.86
C VAL A 256 6.59 -4.08 1.13
N ALA A 257 6.58 -3.66 2.39
CA ALA A 257 6.63 -2.24 2.75
C ALA A 257 7.87 -1.54 2.16
N ASN A 258 9.04 -2.17 2.23
CA ASN A 258 10.28 -1.63 1.65
C ASN A 258 10.16 -1.46 0.14
N LEU A 259 9.74 -2.50 -0.58
CA LEU A 259 9.59 -2.46 -2.03
C LEU A 259 8.56 -1.43 -2.50
N LEU A 260 7.42 -1.33 -1.80
CA LEU A 260 6.40 -0.32 -2.11
C LEU A 260 6.89 1.11 -1.79
N ALA A 261 7.69 1.28 -0.73
CA ALA A 261 8.32 2.57 -0.42
C ALA A 261 9.35 2.98 -1.47
N ASP A 262 10.10 2.03 -2.02
CA ASP A 262 11.03 2.28 -3.11
C ASP A 262 10.28 2.66 -4.40
N GLY A 263 9.22 1.92 -4.76
CA GLY A 263 8.34 2.28 -5.88
C GLY A 263 7.68 3.66 -5.70
N LEU A 264 7.26 4.00 -4.46
CA LEU A 264 6.75 5.33 -4.16
C LEU A 264 7.81 6.42 -4.36
N CYS A 265 9.05 6.16 -3.95
CA CYS A 265 10.16 7.09 -4.13
C CYS A 265 10.62 7.21 -5.60
N GLU A 266 10.41 6.18 -6.41
CA GLU A 266 10.64 6.25 -7.86
C GLU A 266 9.59 7.16 -8.52
N GLU A 267 8.33 6.99 -8.17
CA GLU A 267 7.21 7.80 -8.67
C GLU A 267 7.26 9.24 -8.16
N ILE A 268 7.67 9.45 -6.91
CA ILE A 268 7.76 10.76 -6.24
C ILE A 268 9.19 10.98 -5.72
N PRO A 269 10.12 11.45 -6.60
CA PRO A 269 11.55 11.52 -6.27
C PRO A 269 11.89 12.39 -5.06
N GLU A 270 11.06 13.37 -4.73
CA GLU A 270 11.28 14.22 -3.54
C GLU A 270 11.20 13.46 -2.21
N LEU A 271 10.57 12.27 -2.19
CA LEU A 271 10.52 11.41 -1.00
C LEU A 271 11.81 10.64 -0.75
N LYS A 272 12.68 10.47 -1.75
CA LYS A 272 13.94 9.71 -1.64
C LYS A 272 14.83 10.20 -0.51
N LYS A 273 14.90 11.51 -0.30
CA LYS A 273 15.73 12.11 0.77
C LYS A 273 15.29 11.74 2.19
N PHE A 274 14.06 11.27 2.35
CA PHE A 274 13.49 10.86 3.64
C PHE A 274 13.42 9.33 3.81
N ARG A 275 13.80 8.57 2.77
CA ARG A 275 13.86 7.11 2.81
C ARG A 275 15.00 6.67 3.73
N LYS A 276 14.70 5.81 4.70
CA LYS A 276 15.74 5.18 5.52
C LYS A 276 16.50 4.16 4.67
N SER A 277 17.83 4.16 4.75
CA SER A 277 18.64 3.07 4.21
C SER A 277 18.32 1.78 4.97
N GLU A 278 18.21 0.68 4.27
CA GLU A 278 18.14 -0.64 4.88
C GLU A 278 19.39 -0.86 5.75
N LYS A 279 19.15 -1.26 6.99
CA LYS A 279 20.24 -1.61 7.92
C LYS A 279 20.60 -3.05 7.75
#